data_aad33ba504f31d00d8d27ad4aaed21ef
#
_entry.id   aad33ba504f31d00d8d27ad4aaed21ef
#
_cell.length_a   1.000
_cell.length_b   1.000
_cell.length_c   1.000
_cell.angle_alpha   90.00
_cell.angle_beta   90.00
_cell.angle_gamma   90.00
#
_symmetry.space_group_name_H-M   'P 1'
#
loop_
_entity.id
_entity.type
_entity.pdbx_description
1 polymer ?
#
loop_
_entity_poly.entity_id
_entity_poly.type
_entity_poly.pdbx_seq_one_letter_code
_entity_poly.pdbx_strand_id
1 'polypeptide(L)'
;MPTSTTPHAMTQAITSERTLPLEFHLDLICPWCWIGLRHLRAALKAQQAQQPNVAWQIQWHAQTLQPQIPEQGIDYQAFYIDRLGSAGAVAARRAQVQAAAAPAGLTLNFDAITVFPNTRKVCALVNAAQAQLTGEAMLDFAEAIFAANFQQGRDLGDEQ
;
A
#
# COMPACT_ATOMS: atom_id res chain seq x y z
N MET A 1 11.18 -67.39 -19.17
CA MET A 1 11.74 -66.08 -19.54
C MET A 1 10.91 -65.00 -18.82
N PRO A 2 11.35 -64.38 -17.70
CA PRO A 2 10.64 -63.27 -17.11
C PRO A 2 11.12 -61.98 -17.73
N THR A 3 10.20 -61.16 -18.22
CA THR A 3 10.42 -59.82 -18.75
C THR A 3 10.57 -58.82 -17.59
N SER A 4 11.76 -58.25 -17.51
CA SER A 4 12.10 -57.22 -16.52
C SER A 4 11.52 -55.88 -16.98
N THR A 5 10.52 -55.38 -16.25
CA THR A 5 9.97 -54.02 -16.41
C THR A 5 10.73 -53.06 -15.51
N THR A 6 11.58 -52.23 -16.09
CA THR A 6 12.30 -51.16 -15.39
C THR A 6 11.34 -50.04 -15.07
N PRO A 7 11.21 -49.58 -13.82
CA PRO A 7 10.39 -48.38 -13.51
C PRO A 7 11.12 -47.15 -14.01
N HIS A 8 10.47 -46.38 -14.86
CA HIS A 8 10.87 -45.04 -15.25
C HIS A 8 10.77 -44.13 -14.02
N ALA A 9 11.93 -43.77 -13.47
CA ALA A 9 12.00 -42.71 -12.45
C ALA A 9 11.64 -41.38 -13.12
N MET A 10 10.44 -40.91 -12.86
CA MET A 10 10.06 -39.52 -13.14
C MET A 10 10.94 -38.61 -12.26
N THR A 11 12.00 -38.07 -12.83
CA THR A 11 12.76 -36.96 -12.22
C THR A 11 11.84 -35.75 -12.17
N GLN A 12 11.23 -35.51 -11.03
CA GLN A 12 10.59 -34.20 -10.73
C GLN A 12 11.70 -33.16 -10.80
N ALA A 13 11.68 -32.33 -11.84
CA ALA A 13 12.49 -31.14 -11.91
C ALA A 13 12.09 -30.26 -10.70
N ILE A 14 13.00 -30.14 -9.73
CA ILE A 14 12.88 -29.14 -8.63
C ILE A 14 13.04 -27.79 -9.31
N THR A 15 11.93 -27.16 -9.67
CA THR A 15 11.92 -25.77 -10.12
C THR A 15 12.28 -24.91 -8.92
N SER A 16 13.50 -24.41 -8.89
CA SER A 16 13.96 -23.47 -7.87
C SER A 16 13.06 -22.24 -7.89
N GLU A 17 12.39 -21.96 -6.78
CA GLU A 17 11.61 -20.72 -6.61
C GLU A 17 12.59 -19.55 -6.66
N ARG A 18 12.35 -18.63 -7.59
CA ARG A 18 13.11 -17.40 -7.72
C ARG A 18 12.42 -16.30 -6.93
N THR A 19 13.05 -15.82 -5.85
CA THR A 19 12.57 -14.66 -5.10
C THR A 19 13.19 -13.39 -5.64
N LEU A 20 12.36 -12.40 -5.98
CA LEU A 20 12.79 -11.08 -6.44
C LEU A 20 12.47 -10.03 -5.38
N PRO A 21 13.44 -9.17 -5.01
CA PRO A 21 13.19 -8.07 -4.10
C PRO A 21 12.42 -6.95 -4.82
N LEU A 22 11.50 -6.31 -4.08
CA LEU A 22 10.77 -5.11 -4.49
C LEU A 22 10.71 -4.17 -3.29
N GLU A 23 11.13 -2.92 -3.47
CA GLU A 23 11.00 -1.89 -2.45
C GLU A 23 9.73 -1.08 -2.68
N PHE A 24 8.93 -0.89 -1.64
CA PHE A 24 7.72 -0.07 -1.70
C PHE A 24 7.82 1.08 -0.69
N HIS A 25 8.02 2.29 -1.23
CA HIS A 25 8.11 3.53 -0.45
C HIS A 25 6.73 4.20 -0.37
N LEU A 26 6.32 4.57 0.84
CA LEU A 26 4.97 5.12 1.07
C LEU A 26 4.92 6.11 2.24
N ASP A 27 3.90 6.97 2.21
CA ASP A 27 3.36 7.64 3.39
C ASP A 27 1.84 7.42 3.43
N LEU A 28 1.30 7.19 4.61
CA LEU A 28 -0.10 6.83 4.82
C LEU A 28 -1.09 8.00 4.57
N ILE A 29 -0.58 9.24 4.43
CA ILE A 29 -1.35 10.42 4.00
C ILE A 29 -1.30 10.63 2.48
N CYS A 30 -0.62 9.78 1.73
CA CYS A 30 -0.48 9.92 0.29
C CYS A 30 -1.51 9.05 -0.44
N PRO A 31 -2.56 9.61 -1.02
CA PRO A 31 -3.55 8.81 -1.74
C PRO A 31 -2.97 8.12 -2.98
N TRP A 32 -1.94 8.69 -3.59
CA TRP A 32 -1.21 8.07 -4.69
C TRP A 32 -0.46 6.81 -4.27
N CYS A 33 0.03 6.76 -3.02
CA CYS A 33 0.64 5.56 -2.46
C CYS A 33 -0.40 4.43 -2.32
N TRP A 34 -1.63 4.75 -1.91
CA TRP A 34 -2.70 3.74 -1.85
C TRP A 34 -3.12 3.25 -3.22
N ILE A 35 -3.30 4.17 -4.19
CA ILE A 35 -3.57 3.81 -5.59
C ILE A 35 -2.46 2.91 -6.13
N GLY A 36 -1.19 3.28 -5.90
CA GLY A 36 -0.03 2.48 -6.29
C GLY A 36 -0.02 1.09 -5.64
N LEU A 37 -0.36 0.99 -4.36
CA LEU A 37 -0.46 -0.29 -3.64
C LEU A 37 -1.51 -1.22 -4.25
N ARG A 38 -2.68 -0.68 -4.62
CA ARG A 38 -3.74 -1.45 -5.30
C ARG A 38 -3.29 -1.97 -6.66
N HIS A 39 -2.61 -1.14 -7.44
CA HIS A 39 -2.05 -1.56 -8.72
C HIS A 39 -0.94 -2.59 -8.56
N LEU A 40 -0.06 -2.41 -7.57
CA LEU A 40 0.98 -3.38 -7.24
C LEU A 40 0.35 -4.74 -6.88
N ARG A 41 -0.63 -4.76 -5.98
CA ARG A 41 -1.34 -5.99 -5.58
C ARG A 41 -1.96 -6.71 -6.79
N ALA A 42 -2.61 -5.98 -7.68
CA ALA A 42 -3.18 -6.53 -8.91
C ALA A 42 -2.09 -7.11 -9.85
N ALA A 43 -0.98 -6.38 -10.00
CA ALA A 43 0.15 -6.83 -10.83
C ALA A 43 0.82 -8.09 -10.26
N LEU A 44 1.04 -8.16 -8.95
CA LEU A 44 1.61 -9.34 -8.28
C LEU A 44 0.71 -10.56 -8.46
N LYS A 45 -0.61 -10.41 -8.33
CA LYS A 45 -1.57 -11.48 -8.57
C LYS A 45 -1.55 -11.98 -10.02
N ALA A 46 -1.50 -11.05 -10.98
CA ALA A 46 -1.41 -11.39 -12.40
C ALA A 46 -0.07 -12.10 -12.73
N GLN A 47 1.03 -11.62 -12.17
CA GLN A 47 2.36 -12.19 -12.31
C GLN A 47 2.43 -13.61 -11.74
N GLN A 48 1.87 -13.85 -10.56
CA GLN A 48 1.83 -15.17 -9.93
C GLN A 48 1.08 -16.18 -10.77
N ALA A 49 0.01 -15.78 -11.47
CA ALA A 49 -0.73 -16.64 -12.38
C ALA A 49 0.08 -17.03 -13.64
N GLN A 50 0.94 -16.13 -14.12
CA GLN A 50 1.76 -16.34 -15.31
C GLN A 50 3.09 -17.05 -15.02
N GLN A 51 3.69 -16.78 -13.88
CA GLN A 51 4.99 -17.29 -13.45
C GLN A 51 4.94 -17.75 -12.00
N PRO A 52 4.34 -18.92 -11.73
CA PRO A 52 4.13 -19.43 -10.36
C PRO A 52 5.44 -19.70 -9.60
N ASN A 53 6.56 -19.85 -10.32
CA ASN A 53 7.88 -20.09 -9.73
C ASN A 53 8.63 -18.82 -9.32
N VAL A 54 8.02 -17.64 -9.53
CA VAL A 54 8.58 -16.34 -9.13
C VAL A 54 7.81 -15.81 -7.93
N ALA A 55 8.48 -15.69 -6.80
CA ALA A 55 7.96 -15.03 -5.61
C ALA A 55 8.52 -13.60 -5.49
N TRP A 56 7.75 -12.68 -4.95
CA TRP A 56 8.17 -11.32 -4.67
C TRP A 56 8.32 -11.13 -3.16
N GLN A 57 9.44 -10.56 -2.77
CA GLN A 57 9.68 -10.13 -1.39
C GLN A 57 9.61 -8.62 -1.34
N ILE A 58 8.52 -8.09 -0.78
CA ILE A 58 8.34 -6.65 -0.65
C ILE A 58 9.03 -6.18 0.62
N GLN A 59 9.91 -5.20 0.49
CA GLN A 59 10.48 -4.42 1.58
C GLN A 59 9.71 -3.10 1.69
N TRP A 60 9.15 -2.85 2.86
CA TRP A 60 8.31 -1.68 3.12
C TRP A 60 9.15 -0.54 3.71
N HIS A 61 9.03 0.63 3.11
CA HIS A 61 9.72 1.84 3.52
C HIS A 61 8.72 2.97 3.75
N ALA A 62 8.02 2.91 4.89
CA ALA A 62 7.12 3.99 5.28
C ALA A 62 7.92 5.16 5.85
N GLN A 63 7.69 6.35 5.29
CA GLN A 63 8.38 7.57 5.67
C GLN A 63 7.43 8.78 5.57
N THR A 64 7.52 9.68 6.52
CA THR A 64 6.68 10.89 6.51
C THR A 64 7.11 11.87 5.42
N LEU A 65 6.18 12.24 4.54
CA LEU A 65 6.39 13.25 3.49
C LEU A 65 6.33 14.68 4.02
N GLN A 66 5.70 14.88 5.18
CA GLN A 66 5.52 16.19 5.81
C GLN A 66 6.02 16.15 7.27
N PRO A 67 7.36 16.04 7.47
CA PRO A 67 7.94 15.87 8.81
C PRO A 67 7.76 17.07 9.74
N GLN A 68 7.38 18.23 9.19
CA GLN A 68 7.14 19.47 9.93
C GLN A 68 5.74 19.56 10.56
N ILE A 69 4.82 18.65 10.21
CA ILE A 69 3.48 18.63 10.83
C ILE A 69 3.62 18.31 12.33
N PRO A 70 3.03 19.12 13.22
CA PRO A 70 3.09 18.88 14.66
C PRO A 70 2.35 17.59 15.05
N GLU A 71 2.65 17.04 16.23
CA GLU A 71 2.08 15.74 16.68
C GLU A 71 0.55 15.73 16.69
N GLN A 72 -0.09 16.83 17.04
CA GLN A 72 -1.56 16.99 17.06
C GLN A 72 -2.16 17.16 15.65
N GLY A 73 -1.36 17.11 14.59
CA GLY A 73 -1.82 17.41 13.24
C GLY A 73 -2.13 18.90 13.02
N ILE A 74 -2.71 19.18 11.88
CA ILE A 74 -3.21 20.53 11.52
C ILE A 74 -4.54 20.39 10.76
N ASP A 75 -5.28 21.50 10.61
CA ASP A 75 -6.51 21.51 9.82
C ASP A 75 -6.26 21.07 8.37
N TYR A 76 -6.96 20.04 7.94
CA TYR A 76 -6.77 19.43 6.62
C TYR A 76 -7.10 20.39 5.48
N GLN A 77 -8.20 21.12 5.59
CA GLN A 77 -8.65 22.03 4.54
C GLN A 77 -7.73 23.24 4.43
N ALA A 78 -7.34 23.82 5.58
CA ALA A 78 -6.42 24.94 5.62
C ALA A 78 -5.05 24.60 5.02
N PHE A 79 -4.50 23.42 5.35
CA PHE A 79 -3.25 22.93 4.78
C PHE A 79 -3.29 22.88 3.25
N TYR A 80 -4.38 22.33 2.67
CA TYR A 80 -4.47 22.22 1.23
C TYR A 80 -4.80 23.55 0.54
N ILE A 81 -5.55 24.45 1.16
CA ILE A 81 -5.77 25.80 0.62
C ILE A 81 -4.45 26.57 0.58
N ASP A 82 -3.66 26.52 1.65
CA ASP A 82 -2.34 27.15 1.69
C ASP A 82 -1.42 26.59 0.59
N ARG A 83 -1.39 25.27 0.46
CA ARG A 83 -0.54 24.57 -0.53
C ARG A 83 -0.95 24.78 -1.98
N LEU A 84 -2.23 24.88 -2.29
CA LEU A 84 -2.78 24.92 -3.64
C LEU A 84 -3.34 26.31 -4.03
N GLY A 85 -3.43 27.22 -3.08
CA GLY A 85 -3.79 28.62 -3.29
C GLY A 85 -5.28 28.93 -3.23
N SER A 86 -6.19 27.94 -3.34
CA SER A 86 -7.64 28.18 -3.23
C SER A 86 -8.44 26.91 -2.98
N ALA A 87 -9.65 27.07 -2.45
CA ALA A 87 -10.61 25.97 -2.29
C ALA A 87 -10.98 25.33 -3.63
N GLY A 88 -11.07 26.11 -4.72
CA GLY A 88 -11.31 25.59 -6.07
C GLY A 88 -10.19 24.70 -6.57
N ALA A 89 -8.92 25.07 -6.32
CA ALA A 89 -7.77 24.23 -6.65
C ALA A 89 -7.74 22.93 -5.82
N VAL A 90 -8.15 23.00 -4.55
CA VAL A 90 -8.32 21.80 -3.70
C VAL A 90 -9.38 20.87 -4.27
N ALA A 91 -10.55 21.38 -4.63
CA ALA A 91 -11.62 20.59 -5.24
C ALA A 91 -11.18 19.93 -6.56
N ALA A 92 -10.49 20.66 -7.42
CA ALA A 92 -9.94 20.13 -8.67
C ALA A 92 -8.91 19.02 -8.43
N ARG A 93 -8.02 19.19 -7.44
CA ARG A 93 -7.05 18.15 -7.05
C ARG A 93 -7.72 16.91 -6.49
N ARG A 94 -8.73 17.06 -5.62
CA ARG A 94 -9.51 15.94 -5.09
C ARG A 94 -10.21 15.15 -6.20
N ALA A 95 -10.83 15.85 -7.16
CA ALA A 95 -11.47 15.22 -8.32
C ALA A 95 -10.45 14.44 -9.18
N GLN A 96 -9.26 15.00 -9.41
CA GLN A 96 -8.18 14.32 -10.13
C GLN A 96 -7.75 13.02 -9.42
N VAL A 97 -7.54 13.08 -8.11
CA VAL A 97 -7.14 11.91 -7.32
C VAL A 97 -8.26 10.87 -7.32
N GLN A 98 -9.52 11.28 -7.15
CA GLN A 98 -10.67 10.37 -7.19
C GLN A 98 -10.81 9.68 -8.56
N ALA A 99 -10.59 10.40 -9.66
CA ALA A 99 -10.61 9.83 -11.01
C ALA A 99 -9.50 8.77 -11.20
N ALA A 100 -8.31 9.00 -10.64
CA ALA A 100 -7.21 8.04 -10.67
C ALA A 100 -7.43 6.84 -9.72
N ALA A 101 -8.17 7.03 -8.63
CA ALA A 101 -8.48 5.99 -7.64
C ALA A 101 -9.56 5.01 -8.14
N ALA A 102 -10.50 5.48 -8.96
CA ALA A 102 -11.63 4.68 -9.43
C ALA A 102 -11.23 3.39 -10.16
N PRO A 103 -10.27 3.37 -11.12
CA PRO A 103 -9.80 2.14 -11.76
C PRO A 103 -9.13 1.16 -10.81
N ALA A 104 -8.58 1.66 -9.69
CA ALA A 104 -8.01 0.84 -8.62
C ALA A 104 -9.06 0.29 -7.63
N GLY A 105 -10.35 0.54 -7.89
CA GLY A 105 -11.46 0.12 -7.04
C GLY A 105 -11.52 0.88 -5.72
N LEU A 106 -11.02 2.12 -5.68
CA LEU A 106 -10.99 2.95 -4.49
C LEU A 106 -12.00 4.09 -4.59
N THR A 107 -12.73 4.31 -3.50
CA THR A 107 -13.55 5.51 -3.27
C THR A 107 -12.99 6.25 -2.07
N LEU A 108 -12.57 7.50 -2.28
CA LEU A 108 -11.97 8.33 -1.25
C LEU A 108 -13.01 9.31 -0.72
N ASN A 109 -13.10 9.44 0.60
CA ASN A 109 -14.00 10.36 1.28
C ASN A 109 -13.19 11.53 1.90
N PHE A 110 -12.73 12.44 1.05
CA PHE A 110 -11.93 13.59 1.49
C PHE A 110 -12.68 14.52 2.46
N ASP A 111 -14.01 14.53 2.41
CA ASP A 111 -14.83 15.40 3.27
C ASP A 111 -14.91 14.89 4.71
N ALA A 112 -14.63 13.60 4.93
CA ALA A 112 -14.51 13.04 6.28
C ALA A 112 -13.20 13.41 6.98
N ILE A 113 -12.18 13.84 6.22
CA ILE A 113 -10.86 14.13 6.78
C ILE A 113 -10.84 15.56 7.32
N THR A 114 -10.75 15.72 8.61
CA THR A 114 -10.69 17.03 9.29
C THR A 114 -9.27 17.41 9.69
N VAL A 115 -8.42 16.42 10.01
CA VAL A 115 -7.04 16.60 10.43
C VAL A 115 -6.08 16.10 9.37
N PHE A 116 -5.07 16.90 9.02
CA PHE A 116 -3.89 16.44 8.31
C PHE A 116 -2.90 15.91 9.36
N PRO A 117 -2.73 14.56 9.44
CA PRO A 117 -2.07 13.95 10.57
C PRO A 117 -0.55 14.06 10.52
N ASN A 118 0.10 13.96 11.69
CA ASN A 118 1.50 13.59 11.77
C ASN A 118 1.64 12.07 11.60
N THR A 119 2.31 11.63 10.54
CA THR A 119 2.41 10.19 10.22
C THR A 119 3.64 9.51 10.79
N ARG A 120 4.44 10.17 11.62
CA ARG A 120 5.69 9.60 12.14
C ARG A 120 5.47 8.25 12.86
N LYS A 121 4.46 8.21 13.75
CA LYS A 121 4.17 7.00 14.54
C LYS A 121 3.61 5.87 13.66
N VAL A 122 2.66 6.18 12.78
CA VAL A 122 2.07 5.18 11.89
C VAL A 122 3.07 4.67 10.85
N CYS A 123 3.97 5.50 10.34
CA CYS A 123 5.08 5.04 9.48
C CYS A 123 6.02 4.10 10.24
N ALA A 124 6.36 4.42 11.50
CA ALA A 124 7.17 3.53 12.33
C ALA A 124 6.45 2.19 12.58
N LEU A 125 5.13 2.21 12.82
CA LEU A 125 4.31 1.02 12.98
C LEU A 125 4.35 0.13 11.73
N VAL A 126 4.15 0.70 10.52
CA VAL A 126 4.22 -0.02 9.25
C VAL A 126 5.61 -0.66 9.04
N ASN A 127 6.68 0.09 9.33
CA ASN A 127 8.05 -0.43 9.22
C ASN A 127 8.32 -1.56 10.22
N ALA A 128 7.77 -1.51 11.43
CA ALA A 128 7.90 -2.58 12.42
C ALA A 128 7.06 -3.82 12.08
N ALA A 129 5.86 -3.61 11.51
CA ALA A 129 4.92 -4.69 11.21
C ALA A 129 5.47 -5.72 10.22
N GLN A 130 6.35 -5.33 9.27
CA GLN A 130 6.95 -6.25 8.31
C GLN A 130 7.85 -7.32 8.95
N ALA A 131 8.21 -7.18 10.22
CA ALA A 131 8.91 -8.24 10.97
C ALA A 131 7.99 -9.40 11.35
N GLN A 132 6.67 -9.19 11.36
CA GLN A 132 5.67 -10.17 11.78
C GLN A 132 4.65 -10.49 10.68
N LEU A 133 4.39 -9.55 9.77
CA LEU A 133 3.43 -9.69 8.68
C LEU A 133 4.17 -9.80 7.35
N THR A 134 3.74 -10.73 6.51
CA THR A 134 4.32 -10.93 5.17
C THR A 134 3.23 -11.13 4.13
N GLY A 135 3.57 -10.96 2.85
CA GLY A 135 2.67 -11.21 1.73
C GLY A 135 1.33 -10.47 1.85
N GLU A 136 0.22 -11.17 1.67
CA GLU A 136 -1.13 -10.61 1.70
C GLU A 136 -1.48 -9.96 3.05
N ALA A 137 -1.02 -10.51 4.17
CA ALA A 137 -1.31 -9.95 5.50
C ALA A 137 -0.71 -8.55 5.66
N MET A 138 0.49 -8.30 5.13
CA MET A 138 1.10 -6.98 5.16
C MET A 138 0.42 -6.00 4.20
N LEU A 139 -0.02 -6.46 3.03
CA LEU A 139 -0.82 -5.68 2.09
C LEU A 139 -2.15 -5.24 2.73
N ASP A 140 -2.87 -6.18 3.35
CA ASP A 140 -4.14 -5.92 4.03
C ASP A 140 -3.97 -4.94 5.20
N PHE A 141 -2.90 -5.09 5.98
CA PHE A 141 -2.57 -4.18 7.07
C PHE A 141 -2.35 -2.75 6.58
N ALA A 142 -1.52 -2.55 5.55
CA ALA A 142 -1.28 -1.23 4.97
C ALA A 142 -2.58 -0.63 4.37
N GLU A 143 -3.37 -1.43 3.65
CA GLU A 143 -4.66 -1.00 3.10
C GLU A 143 -5.66 -0.58 4.19
N ALA A 144 -5.70 -1.29 5.32
CA ALA A 144 -6.57 -0.94 6.44
C ALA A 144 -6.25 0.45 7.01
N ILE A 145 -4.96 0.80 7.12
CA ILE A 145 -4.53 2.13 7.58
C ILE A 145 -4.92 3.21 6.57
N PHE A 146 -4.68 2.99 5.28
CA PHE A 146 -5.14 3.91 4.24
C PHE A 146 -6.65 4.12 4.27
N ALA A 147 -7.44 3.05 4.42
CA ALA A 147 -8.89 3.11 4.51
C ALA A 147 -9.36 3.88 5.75
N ALA A 148 -8.68 3.70 6.88
CA ALA A 148 -8.98 4.45 8.10
C ALA A 148 -8.88 5.97 7.88
N ASN A 149 -7.84 6.43 7.18
CA ASN A 149 -7.70 7.85 6.84
C ASN A 149 -8.65 8.27 5.70
N PHE A 150 -8.53 7.65 4.53
CA PHE A 150 -9.16 8.15 3.30
C PHE A 150 -10.64 7.79 3.12
N GLN A 151 -11.16 6.82 3.85
CA GLN A 151 -12.59 6.45 3.80
C GLN A 151 -13.33 6.82 5.08
N GLN A 152 -12.67 6.68 6.24
CA GLN A 152 -13.30 6.89 7.54
C GLN A 152 -12.94 8.26 8.17
N GLY A 153 -11.95 8.98 7.62
CA GLY A 153 -11.51 10.28 8.13
C GLY A 153 -10.79 10.21 9.47
N ARG A 154 -10.26 9.03 9.85
CA ARG A 154 -9.54 8.88 11.12
C ARG A 154 -8.22 9.63 11.09
N ASP A 155 -7.90 10.28 12.19
CA ASP A 155 -6.58 10.89 12.42
C ASP A 155 -5.56 9.77 12.69
N LEU A 156 -4.57 9.63 11.79
CA LEU A 156 -3.50 8.63 11.94
C LEU A 156 -2.42 9.05 12.95
N GLY A 157 -2.48 10.25 13.47
CA GLY A 157 -1.64 10.73 14.57
C GLY A 157 -2.21 10.42 15.94
N ASP A 158 -3.52 10.11 16.05
CA ASP A 158 -4.19 9.74 17.29
C ASP A 158 -3.91 8.28 17.67
N GLU A 159 -3.62 8.02 18.94
CA GLU A 159 -3.32 6.70 19.49
C GLU A 159 -4.59 5.92 19.96
N GLN A 160 -5.82 6.53 19.81
CA GLN A 160 -7.07 5.92 20.26
C GLN A 160 -7.72 5.01 19.24
#